data_082d7c7bf11561b287370211faac60c5
#
_entry.id   082d7c7bf11561b287370211faac60c5
#
_cell.length_a   1.000
_cell.length_b   1.000
_cell.length_c   1.000
_cell.angle_alpha   90.00
_cell.angle_beta   90.00
_cell.angle_gamma   90.00
#
_symmetry.space_group_name_H-M   'P 1'
#
loop_
_entity.id
_entity.type
_entity.pdbx_description
1 polymer ?
#
loop_
_entity_poly.entity_id
_entity_poly.type
_entity_poly.pdbx_seq_one_letter_code
_entity_poly.pdbx_strand_id
1 'polypeptide(L)'
;MATEGDVMTDHLQGVERAAPGEVRVRRALLSVSDKSGIVELAQGLAELGVELVSTGGTARELAGAGIAVRAIEDFTGFPEMMDGRVKTLHPRLYAGLLARRDEDEHLRAAGEHEIEQVDLVCVNLYPFEQTVARGDASEAEVIENIDIGGPTMIRAAAKNSAFAAVLVDPGDYQQVLAELRESDGRLSLSTRKALAGKAFACTARYDAAISTWFAAHEGEGFPESWRESYEKVTDLRYGENPHQQAAFYARVGSPTHLLAGVEQLHGKELSFNNLLDLSSARELVEEFAEPACAIVKHNNPCGCAIGDSGREAYESAFACDPESAYGGVIAVNRPVDLAFAEALGKQFIEVLLAPGYDAAALEALQVKKNVRLLELSDWPEPLREVESKPVIGGQLVQTHDVVAETREQMSTMTARQPTEDEWRDMLFAWTVCRHVRSNAIVLAADGATIGIGAGQMSRVDAVRIAVQKAEKFRGGRESDPLAGASLASDAYFPFADGPQLALDAGIAAIIQPGGSVRDEEVVAAVDAAGAAMVATGVRHFRH
;
A
#
# COMPACT_ATOMS: atom_id res chain seq x y z
N MET A 1 52.74 36.38 -40.45
CA MET A 1 52.42 35.85 -39.15
C MET A 1 50.88 35.73 -39.06
N ALA A 2 50.34 34.61 -39.47
CA ALA A 2 48.92 34.32 -39.28
C ALA A 2 48.78 33.87 -37.83
N THR A 3 47.85 34.47 -37.08
CA THR A 3 47.63 34.25 -35.69
C THR A 3 46.99 32.87 -35.49
N GLU A 4 47.53 32.11 -34.53
CA GLU A 4 47.07 30.76 -34.10
C GLU A 4 45.60 30.69 -33.60
N GLY A 5 44.81 31.73 -33.79
CA GLY A 5 43.39 31.79 -33.40
C GLY A 5 42.39 31.26 -34.43
N ASP A 6 42.78 31.11 -35.70
CA ASP A 6 41.84 30.81 -36.81
C ASP A 6 41.77 29.33 -37.22
N VAL A 7 42.58 28.44 -36.61
CA VAL A 7 42.62 27.00 -36.97
C VAL A 7 41.75 26.14 -36.04
N MET A 8 41.26 26.69 -34.91
CA MET A 8 40.46 25.92 -33.92
C MET A 8 38.94 25.93 -34.17
N THR A 9 38.43 26.72 -35.13
CA THR A 9 36.98 26.85 -35.33
C THR A 9 36.35 25.89 -36.34
N ASP A 10 37.16 25.19 -37.15
CA ASP A 10 36.63 24.38 -38.26
C ASP A 10 36.39 22.88 -37.93
N HIS A 11 36.76 22.39 -36.73
CA HIS A 11 36.57 20.99 -36.33
C HIS A 11 35.48 20.77 -35.28
N LEU A 12 34.70 21.79 -34.89
CA LEU A 12 33.64 21.71 -33.89
C LEU A 12 32.24 21.65 -34.49
N GLN A 13 32.07 21.19 -35.73
CA GLN A 13 30.74 21.01 -36.34
C GLN A 13 29.98 19.91 -35.56
N GLY A 14 29.00 20.33 -34.74
CA GLY A 14 28.08 19.45 -34.02
C GLY A 14 28.24 19.42 -32.50
N VAL A 15 29.28 20.08 -31.93
CA VAL A 15 29.51 20.12 -30.48
C VAL A 15 29.35 21.55 -29.98
N GLU A 16 28.32 21.80 -29.19
CA GLU A 16 28.00 23.12 -28.64
C GLU A 16 28.47 23.26 -27.20
N ARG A 17 29.24 24.33 -26.92
CA ARG A 17 29.52 24.76 -25.54
C ARG A 17 28.24 25.36 -24.92
N ALA A 18 27.91 24.98 -23.71
CA ALA A 18 26.79 25.54 -22.96
C ALA A 18 27.09 25.62 -21.49
N ALA A 19 26.53 26.61 -20.80
CA ALA A 19 26.51 26.66 -19.36
C ALA A 19 25.44 25.68 -18.78
N PRO A 20 25.59 25.23 -17.52
CA PRO A 20 24.60 24.40 -16.88
C PRO A 20 23.19 25.01 -16.93
N GLY A 21 22.22 24.26 -17.47
CA GLY A 21 20.83 24.69 -17.59
C GLY A 21 20.50 25.61 -18.79
N GLU A 22 21.48 26.00 -19.62
CA GLU A 22 21.26 26.87 -20.79
C GLU A 22 21.16 26.09 -22.11
N VAL A 23 21.14 24.77 -22.05
CA VAL A 23 21.12 23.92 -23.24
C VAL A 23 19.76 24.00 -23.92
N ARG A 24 19.77 24.36 -25.21
CA ARG A 24 18.61 24.19 -26.08
C ARG A 24 18.48 22.71 -26.48
N VAL A 25 17.27 22.20 -26.45
CA VAL A 25 16.98 20.85 -26.93
C VAL A 25 16.96 20.84 -28.44
N ARG A 26 17.97 20.24 -29.08
CA ARG A 26 18.11 20.09 -30.53
C ARG A 26 17.95 18.66 -30.99
N ARG A 27 18.24 17.69 -30.10
CA ARG A 27 18.13 16.27 -30.40
C ARG A 27 17.53 15.52 -29.20
N ALA A 28 16.51 14.73 -29.48
CA ALA A 28 15.83 13.88 -28.52
C ALA A 28 15.91 12.41 -28.92
N LEU A 29 16.26 11.55 -27.96
CA LEU A 29 16.18 10.10 -28.10
C LEU A 29 14.89 9.57 -27.46
N LEU A 30 14.05 8.91 -28.26
CA LEU A 30 12.75 8.38 -27.83
C LEU A 30 12.78 6.86 -27.91
N SER A 31 12.66 6.18 -26.77
CA SER A 31 12.67 4.71 -26.68
C SER A 31 11.75 4.26 -25.54
N VAL A 32 10.47 4.09 -25.83
CA VAL A 32 9.44 3.80 -24.82
C VAL A 32 8.80 2.43 -25.04
N SER A 33 8.49 1.72 -23.97
CA SER A 33 7.68 0.51 -23.95
C SER A 33 6.19 0.88 -23.99
N ASP A 34 5.73 1.69 -23.05
CA ASP A 34 4.41 2.33 -23.06
C ASP A 34 4.39 3.47 -24.06
N LYS A 35 3.51 3.39 -25.06
CA LYS A 35 3.38 4.36 -26.16
C LYS A 35 2.44 5.52 -25.85
N SER A 36 1.88 5.60 -24.66
CA SER A 36 0.93 6.63 -24.26
C SER A 36 1.54 8.04 -24.42
N GLY A 37 0.91 8.89 -25.22
CA GLY A 37 1.31 10.29 -25.45
C GLY A 37 2.62 10.50 -26.23
N ILE A 38 3.28 9.42 -26.72
CA ILE A 38 4.59 9.55 -27.37
C ILE A 38 4.51 10.25 -28.74
N VAL A 39 3.40 10.07 -29.46
CA VAL A 39 3.18 10.71 -30.76
C VAL A 39 3.03 12.22 -30.57
N GLU A 40 2.24 12.65 -29.61
CA GLU A 40 2.04 14.07 -29.28
C GLU A 40 3.33 14.74 -28.80
N LEU A 41 4.12 14.04 -27.96
CA LEU A 41 5.43 14.51 -27.54
C LEU A 41 6.35 14.69 -28.74
N ALA A 42 6.47 13.68 -29.60
CA ALA A 42 7.35 13.68 -30.75
C ALA A 42 6.96 14.77 -31.77
N GLN A 43 5.65 14.95 -32.02
CA GLN A 43 5.13 15.99 -32.86
C GLN A 43 5.48 17.39 -32.32
N GLY A 44 5.25 17.63 -31.02
CA GLY A 44 5.60 18.90 -30.41
C GLY A 44 7.10 19.21 -30.42
N LEU A 45 7.95 18.19 -30.25
CA LEU A 45 9.41 18.34 -30.41
C LEU A 45 9.81 18.64 -31.85
N ALA A 46 9.23 17.95 -32.83
CA ALA A 46 9.50 18.19 -34.26
C ALA A 46 9.08 19.60 -34.71
N GLU A 47 7.93 20.12 -34.21
CA GLU A 47 7.48 21.50 -34.44
C GLU A 47 8.48 22.55 -33.93
N LEU A 48 9.21 22.21 -32.84
CA LEU A 48 10.30 23.04 -32.30
C LEU A 48 11.64 22.87 -33.04
N GLY A 49 11.68 22.04 -34.09
CA GLY A 49 12.88 21.77 -34.88
C GLY A 49 13.86 20.80 -34.20
N VAL A 50 13.40 19.99 -33.27
CA VAL A 50 14.21 18.97 -32.58
C VAL A 50 14.36 17.74 -33.50
N GLU A 51 15.60 17.28 -33.72
CA GLU A 51 15.89 16.02 -34.38
C GLU A 51 15.50 14.86 -33.48
N LEU A 52 14.70 13.92 -34.00
CA LEU A 52 14.24 12.75 -33.26
C LEU A 52 15.06 11.51 -33.65
N VAL A 53 15.67 10.88 -32.65
CA VAL A 53 16.34 9.58 -32.78
C VAL A 53 15.48 8.56 -32.04
N SER A 54 15.29 7.37 -32.61
CA SER A 54 14.43 6.36 -31.93
C SER A 54 14.85 4.93 -32.22
N THR A 55 14.32 4.01 -31.42
CA THR A 55 14.61 2.58 -31.48
C THR A 55 13.39 1.76 -31.90
N GLY A 56 13.60 0.69 -32.65
CA GLY A 56 12.68 -0.42 -32.90
C GLY A 56 11.19 -0.06 -32.99
N GLY A 57 10.42 -0.49 -31.97
CA GLY A 57 8.96 -0.29 -31.92
C GLY A 57 8.53 1.17 -31.84
N THR A 58 9.26 2.02 -31.10
CA THR A 58 8.95 3.45 -31.00
C THR A 58 9.18 4.17 -32.33
N ALA A 59 10.26 3.85 -33.03
CA ALA A 59 10.52 4.42 -34.37
C ALA A 59 9.41 4.07 -35.37
N ARG A 60 8.91 2.83 -35.33
CA ARG A 60 7.78 2.41 -36.19
C ARG A 60 6.49 3.14 -35.89
N GLU A 61 6.19 3.35 -34.61
CA GLU A 61 5.00 4.10 -34.16
C GLU A 61 5.03 5.53 -34.67
N LEU A 62 6.17 6.23 -34.48
CA LEU A 62 6.34 7.61 -34.89
C LEU A 62 6.32 7.76 -36.42
N ALA A 63 6.98 6.87 -37.16
CA ALA A 63 6.95 6.84 -38.61
C ALA A 63 5.54 6.57 -39.15
N GLY A 64 4.76 5.69 -38.51
CA GLY A 64 3.36 5.45 -38.82
C GLY A 64 2.47 6.68 -38.63
N ALA A 65 2.82 7.56 -37.70
CA ALA A 65 2.17 8.87 -37.51
C ALA A 65 2.70 9.98 -38.45
N GLY A 66 3.59 9.65 -39.38
CA GLY A 66 4.15 10.61 -40.36
C GLY A 66 5.26 11.52 -39.79
N ILE A 67 5.82 11.19 -38.62
CA ILE A 67 6.90 11.97 -38.00
C ILE A 67 8.24 11.44 -38.47
N ALA A 68 9.12 12.36 -38.94
CA ALA A 68 10.46 12.01 -39.35
C ALA A 68 11.33 11.61 -38.15
N VAL A 69 11.92 10.41 -38.21
CA VAL A 69 12.73 9.83 -37.14
C VAL A 69 13.99 9.23 -37.75
N ARG A 70 15.14 9.50 -37.14
CA ARG A 70 16.42 8.85 -37.46
C ARG A 70 16.53 7.56 -36.64
N ALA A 71 16.85 6.44 -37.25
CA ALA A 71 17.05 5.18 -36.57
C ALA A 71 18.31 5.25 -35.67
N ILE A 72 18.27 4.52 -34.53
CA ILE A 72 19.42 4.48 -33.60
C ILE A 72 20.67 3.87 -34.28
N GLU A 73 20.49 2.95 -35.20
CA GLU A 73 21.56 2.31 -35.98
C GLU A 73 22.28 3.34 -36.87
N ASP A 74 21.55 4.27 -37.45
CA ASP A 74 22.12 5.35 -38.25
C ASP A 74 22.84 6.40 -37.38
N PHE A 75 22.35 6.61 -36.17
CA PHE A 75 22.96 7.49 -35.17
C PHE A 75 24.28 6.93 -34.64
N THR A 76 24.31 5.66 -34.28
CA THR A 76 25.49 4.97 -33.69
C THR A 76 26.47 4.52 -34.78
N GLY A 77 25.98 4.26 -35.98
CA GLY A 77 26.72 3.59 -37.05
C GLY A 77 26.91 2.09 -36.79
N PHE A 78 26.07 1.49 -35.92
CA PHE A 78 26.19 0.09 -35.50
C PHE A 78 24.82 -0.62 -35.52
N PRO A 79 24.71 -1.82 -36.14
CA PRO A 79 23.44 -2.51 -36.26
C PRO A 79 22.96 -3.09 -34.93
N GLU A 80 21.63 -3.25 -34.79
CA GLU A 80 21.03 -4.02 -33.72
C GLU A 80 21.47 -5.48 -33.81
N MET A 81 21.79 -6.09 -32.66
CA MET A 81 22.26 -7.48 -32.59
C MET A 81 21.58 -8.24 -31.43
N MET A 82 21.65 -9.59 -31.49
CA MET A 82 21.17 -10.48 -30.44
C MET A 82 19.69 -10.22 -30.12
N ASP A 83 18.85 -10.20 -31.16
CA ASP A 83 17.41 -10.00 -31.05
C ASP A 83 17.02 -8.72 -30.28
N GLY A 84 17.83 -7.65 -30.43
CA GLY A 84 17.56 -6.36 -29.79
C GLY A 84 18.19 -6.16 -28.42
N ARG A 85 18.84 -7.16 -27.84
CA ARG A 85 19.53 -7.02 -26.55
C ARG A 85 20.66 -5.99 -26.59
N VAL A 86 21.29 -5.80 -27.78
CA VAL A 86 22.34 -4.80 -28.00
C VAL A 86 21.94 -3.88 -29.13
N LYS A 87 21.39 -2.73 -28.79
CA LYS A 87 21.00 -1.68 -29.75
C LYS A 87 21.36 -0.28 -29.29
N THR A 88 21.33 0.00 -27.99
CA THR A 88 21.62 1.31 -27.42
C THR A 88 22.92 1.36 -26.62
N LEU A 89 23.56 0.22 -26.35
CA LEU A 89 24.80 0.13 -25.57
C LEU A 89 26.02 0.47 -26.43
N HIS A 90 26.13 1.73 -26.86
CA HIS A 90 27.19 2.17 -27.76
C HIS A 90 27.90 3.44 -27.25
N PRO A 91 29.26 3.53 -27.28
CA PRO A 91 30.00 4.66 -26.75
C PRO A 91 29.59 6.02 -27.36
N ARG A 92 29.22 6.10 -28.64
CA ARG A 92 28.76 7.34 -29.26
C ARG A 92 27.52 7.91 -28.58
N LEU A 93 26.53 7.05 -28.25
CA LEU A 93 25.32 7.48 -27.56
C LEU A 93 25.63 7.99 -26.15
N TYR A 94 26.40 7.21 -25.37
CA TYR A 94 26.70 7.61 -24.00
C TYR A 94 27.65 8.78 -23.88
N ALA A 95 28.57 8.96 -24.83
CA ALA A 95 29.38 10.16 -24.89
C ALA A 95 28.51 11.39 -25.21
N GLY A 96 27.53 11.26 -26.12
CA GLY A 96 26.57 12.34 -26.43
C GLY A 96 25.71 12.74 -25.24
N LEU A 97 25.36 11.77 -24.35
CA LEU A 97 24.58 12.01 -23.14
C LEU A 97 25.42 12.51 -21.96
N LEU A 98 26.66 12.02 -21.79
CA LEU A 98 27.48 12.26 -20.60
C LEU A 98 28.48 13.39 -20.73
N ALA A 99 28.71 13.90 -21.96
CA ALA A 99 29.65 15.00 -22.18
C ALA A 99 29.23 16.25 -21.40
N ARG A 100 30.13 16.77 -20.58
CA ARG A 100 30.00 18.09 -19.94
C ARG A 100 30.31 19.16 -20.95
N ARG A 101 29.33 20.02 -21.25
CA ARG A 101 29.43 21.04 -22.32
C ARG A 101 30.12 22.32 -21.84
N ASP A 102 30.48 22.40 -20.58
CA ASP A 102 31.29 23.47 -19.98
C ASP A 102 32.79 23.11 -19.87
N GLU A 103 33.17 21.86 -20.21
CA GLU A 103 34.55 21.36 -20.11
C GLU A 103 35.21 21.25 -21.50
N ASP A 104 36.30 21.96 -21.71
CA ASP A 104 37.02 22.00 -23.01
C ASP A 104 37.55 20.62 -23.44
N GLU A 105 37.97 19.79 -22.50
CA GLU A 105 38.46 18.44 -22.76
C GLU A 105 37.37 17.54 -23.32
N HIS A 106 36.14 17.61 -22.72
CA HIS A 106 34.98 16.87 -23.20
C HIS A 106 34.54 17.33 -24.59
N LEU A 107 34.53 18.63 -24.84
CA LEU A 107 34.17 19.18 -26.16
C LEU A 107 35.17 18.77 -27.24
N ARG A 108 36.48 18.80 -26.92
CA ARG A 108 37.55 18.37 -27.83
C ARG A 108 37.40 16.88 -28.15
N ALA A 109 37.27 16.01 -27.12
CA ALA A 109 37.09 14.58 -27.31
C ALA A 109 35.83 14.26 -28.13
N ALA A 110 34.73 14.99 -27.88
CA ALA A 110 33.50 14.84 -28.65
C ALA A 110 33.70 15.21 -30.12
N GLY A 111 34.44 16.29 -30.42
CA GLY A 111 34.80 16.68 -31.78
C GLY A 111 35.71 15.68 -32.47
N GLU A 112 36.77 15.21 -31.81
CA GLU A 112 37.71 14.22 -32.32
C GLU A 112 37.07 12.89 -32.73
N HIS A 113 36.00 12.49 -32.00
CA HIS A 113 35.28 11.23 -32.23
C HIS A 113 33.94 11.42 -32.94
N GLU A 114 33.65 12.61 -33.48
CA GLU A 114 32.39 12.92 -34.15
C GLU A 114 31.15 12.56 -33.31
N ILE A 115 31.18 12.88 -31.99
CA ILE A 115 30.09 12.59 -31.07
C ILE A 115 29.00 13.65 -31.21
N GLU A 116 27.84 13.21 -31.60
CA GLU A 116 26.64 14.04 -31.62
C GLU A 116 26.01 14.11 -30.21
N GLN A 117 25.73 15.35 -29.74
CA GLN A 117 25.13 15.56 -28.41
C GLN A 117 23.64 15.17 -28.41
N VAL A 118 23.18 14.58 -27.32
CA VAL A 118 21.75 14.27 -27.05
C VAL A 118 21.29 15.13 -25.90
N ASP A 119 20.22 15.90 -26.10
CA ASP A 119 19.75 16.93 -25.18
C ASP A 119 18.58 16.48 -24.32
N LEU A 120 17.80 15.53 -24.84
CA LEU A 120 16.64 14.94 -24.17
C LEU A 120 16.57 13.44 -24.42
N VAL A 121 16.28 12.69 -23.40
CA VAL A 121 15.98 11.26 -23.46
C VAL A 121 14.56 11.04 -22.93
N CYS A 122 13.74 10.35 -23.70
CA CYS A 122 12.43 9.88 -23.26
C CYS A 122 12.43 8.35 -23.31
N VAL A 123 12.43 7.73 -22.14
CA VAL A 123 12.51 6.27 -21.97
C VAL A 123 11.62 5.84 -20.83
N ASN A 124 10.71 4.92 -21.07
CA ASN A 124 10.08 4.12 -20.03
C ASN A 124 10.50 2.65 -20.18
N LEU A 125 10.56 1.95 -19.07
CA LEU A 125 11.14 0.62 -18.97
C LEU A 125 10.15 -0.48 -19.42
N TYR A 126 10.67 -1.66 -19.69
CA TYR A 126 9.84 -2.84 -19.95
C TYR A 126 8.98 -3.16 -18.74
N PRO A 127 7.76 -3.72 -18.94
CA PRO A 127 6.77 -3.91 -17.89
C PRO A 127 7.06 -5.16 -17.03
N PHE A 128 8.25 -5.21 -16.40
CA PHE A 128 8.71 -6.32 -15.56
C PHE A 128 7.70 -6.68 -14.46
N GLU A 129 7.26 -5.66 -13.70
CA GLU A 129 6.29 -5.84 -12.61
C GLU A 129 4.95 -6.42 -13.10
N GLN A 130 4.46 -5.96 -14.27
CA GLN A 130 3.24 -6.49 -14.87
C GLN A 130 3.41 -7.93 -15.36
N THR A 131 4.60 -8.27 -15.88
CA THR A 131 4.92 -9.64 -16.32
C THR A 131 4.93 -10.59 -15.13
N VAL A 132 5.54 -10.20 -14.01
CA VAL A 132 5.52 -10.97 -12.76
C VAL A 132 4.09 -11.10 -12.21
N ALA A 133 3.32 -10.02 -12.22
CA ALA A 133 1.95 -9.98 -11.67
C ALA A 133 0.94 -10.88 -12.42
N ARG A 134 1.21 -11.26 -13.67
CA ARG A 134 0.35 -12.20 -14.41
C ARG A 134 0.29 -13.60 -13.78
N GLY A 135 1.35 -14.01 -13.05
CA GLY A 135 1.43 -15.29 -12.36
C GLY A 135 1.56 -16.53 -13.26
N ASP A 136 1.38 -16.39 -14.59
CA ASP A 136 1.49 -17.45 -15.60
C ASP A 136 2.77 -17.36 -16.46
N ALA A 137 3.56 -16.28 -16.28
CA ALA A 137 4.79 -16.06 -17.02
C ALA A 137 5.88 -17.07 -16.60
N SER A 138 6.57 -17.66 -17.57
CA SER A 138 7.73 -18.51 -17.29
C SER A 138 8.91 -17.69 -16.75
N GLU A 139 9.78 -18.31 -15.97
CA GLU A 139 11.02 -17.68 -15.48
C GLU A 139 11.84 -17.05 -16.63
N ALA A 140 11.96 -17.76 -17.74
CA ALA A 140 12.67 -17.25 -18.92
C ALA A 140 12.01 -15.98 -19.50
N GLU A 141 10.69 -15.91 -19.52
CA GLU A 141 9.95 -14.74 -19.99
C GLU A 141 10.11 -13.55 -19.02
N VAL A 142 10.10 -13.80 -17.72
CA VAL A 142 10.35 -12.76 -16.71
C VAL A 142 11.77 -12.20 -16.86
N ILE A 143 12.78 -13.06 -16.98
CA ILE A 143 14.18 -12.65 -17.16
C ILE A 143 14.35 -11.86 -18.48
N GLU A 144 13.70 -12.25 -19.58
CA GLU A 144 13.79 -11.54 -20.86
C GLU A 144 13.16 -10.13 -20.80
N ASN A 145 12.24 -9.89 -19.84
CA ASN A 145 11.65 -8.56 -19.60
C ASN A 145 12.53 -7.66 -18.69
N ILE A 146 13.74 -8.09 -18.31
CA ILE A 146 14.69 -7.22 -17.63
C ILE A 146 15.35 -6.27 -18.64
N ASP A 147 15.00 -4.99 -18.55
CA ASP A 147 15.55 -3.95 -19.42
C ASP A 147 16.96 -3.53 -18.97
N ILE A 148 17.93 -3.63 -19.87
CA ILE A 148 19.32 -3.21 -19.64
C ILE A 148 19.59 -1.82 -20.23
N GLY A 149 19.16 -1.60 -21.48
CA GLY A 149 19.44 -0.37 -22.22
C GLY A 149 18.70 0.86 -21.68
N GLY A 150 17.43 0.67 -21.32
CA GLY A 150 16.58 1.73 -20.76
C GLY A 150 17.15 2.33 -19.47
N PRO A 151 17.38 1.55 -18.41
CA PRO A 151 17.97 2.05 -17.18
C PRO A 151 19.32 2.75 -17.38
N THR A 152 20.14 2.23 -18.29
CA THR A 152 21.45 2.83 -18.57
C THR A 152 21.33 4.22 -19.20
N MET A 153 20.43 4.40 -20.19
CA MET A 153 20.15 5.70 -20.80
C MET A 153 19.55 6.68 -19.81
N ILE A 154 18.57 6.24 -19.02
CA ILE A 154 17.93 7.05 -17.97
C ILE A 154 18.96 7.56 -16.98
N ARG A 155 19.82 6.69 -16.46
CA ARG A 155 20.86 7.05 -15.49
C ARG A 155 21.94 7.98 -16.07
N ALA A 156 22.33 7.78 -17.33
CA ALA A 156 23.29 8.63 -18.00
C ALA A 156 22.76 10.08 -18.16
N ALA A 157 21.55 10.25 -18.69
CA ALA A 157 20.93 11.55 -18.83
C ALA A 157 20.66 12.21 -17.47
N ALA A 158 20.15 11.49 -16.48
CA ALA A 158 19.90 12.00 -15.13
C ALA A 158 21.20 12.46 -14.44
N LYS A 159 22.29 11.70 -14.55
CA LYS A 159 23.61 12.09 -14.03
C LYS A 159 24.09 13.42 -14.64
N ASN A 160 23.81 13.62 -15.92
CA ASN A 160 24.22 14.82 -16.66
C ASN A 160 23.08 15.85 -16.80
N SER A 161 22.21 15.95 -15.81
CA SER A 161 21.03 16.83 -15.83
C SER A 161 21.33 18.30 -16.06
N ALA A 162 22.57 18.75 -15.85
CA ALA A 162 23.02 20.07 -16.23
C ALA A 162 22.92 20.34 -17.76
N PHE A 163 23.05 19.30 -18.59
CA PHE A 163 23.15 19.40 -20.05
C PHE A 163 22.16 18.50 -20.80
N ALA A 164 21.60 17.46 -20.17
CA ALA A 164 20.61 16.57 -20.75
C ALA A 164 19.36 16.49 -19.87
N ALA A 165 18.17 16.45 -20.48
CA ALA A 165 16.92 16.19 -19.80
C ALA A 165 16.52 14.71 -19.94
N VAL A 166 15.75 14.17 -18.98
CA VAL A 166 15.26 12.79 -19.02
C VAL A 166 13.77 12.72 -18.64
N LEU A 167 12.98 12.08 -19.48
CA LEU A 167 11.56 11.82 -19.29
C LEU A 167 11.37 10.32 -19.11
N VAL A 168 10.73 9.92 -18.02
CA VAL A 168 10.42 8.51 -17.70
C VAL A 168 8.92 8.27 -17.53
N ASP A 169 8.14 9.35 -17.42
CA ASP A 169 6.71 9.33 -17.15
C ASP A 169 5.94 10.11 -18.21
N PRO A 170 4.93 9.50 -18.90
CA PRO A 170 4.08 10.21 -19.85
C PRO A 170 3.35 11.43 -19.24
N GLY A 171 3.09 11.43 -17.94
CA GLY A 171 2.47 12.55 -17.23
C GLY A 171 3.28 13.86 -17.28
N ASP A 172 4.59 13.79 -17.55
CA ASP A 172 5.46 14.98 -17.65
C ASP A 172 5.50 15.60 -19.08
N TYR A 173 5.01 14.89 -20.11
CA TYR A 173 5.20 15.29 -21.51
C TYR A 173 4.63 16.66 -21.82
N GLN A 174 3.41 16.94 -21.41
CA GLN A 174 2.73 18.20 -21.70
C GLN A 174 3.40 19.39 -21.01
N GLN A 175 3.79 19.22 -19.74
CA GLN A 175 4.49 20.27 -18.98
C GLN A 175 5.85 20.60 -19.62
N VAL A 176 6.60 19.59 -20.03
CA VAL A 176 7.90 19.77 -20.69
C VAL A 176 7.75 20.45 -22.05
N LEU A 177 6.77 20.06 -22.87
CA LEU A 177 6.49 20.73 -24.15
C LEU A 177 6.08 22.20 -23.97
N ALA A 178 5.28 22.49 -22.94
CA ALA A 178 4.90 23.88 -22.64
C ALA A 178 6.12 24.74 -22.30
N GLU A 179 7.01 24.26 -21.40
CA GLU A 179 8.22 24.98 -21.03
C GLU A 179 9.18 25.17 -22.25
N LEU A 180 9.34 24.15 -23.10
CA LEU A 180 10.15 24.24 -24.30
C LEU A 180 9.61 25.30 -25.28
N ARG A 181 8.29 25.40 -25.46
CA ARG A 181 7.65 26.41 -26.31
C ARG A 181 7.84 27.83 -25.78
N GLU A 182 7.71 27.99 -24.45
CA GLU A 182 7.85 29.30 -23.79
C GLU A 182 9.30 29.79 -23.71
N SER A 183 10.27 28.87 -23.70
CA SER A 183 11.70 29.16 -23.43
C SER A 183 12.61 28.97 -24.66
N ASP A 184 12.10 29.13 -25.87
CA ASP A 184 12.87 28.97 -27.12
C ASP A 184 13.63 27.63 -27.18
N GLY A 185 12.94 26.54 -26.82
CA GLY A 185 13.48 25.18 -26.86
C GLY A 185 14.42 24.83 -25.71
N ARG A 186 14.36 25.54 -24.58
CA ARG A 186 15.19 25.28 -23.40
C ARG A 186 14.32 24.74 -22.24
N LEU A 187 14.97 23.96 -21.35
CA LEU A 187 14.43 23.58 -20.08
C LEU A 187 15.28 24.16 -18.95
N SER A 188 14.63 24.70 -17.92
CA SER A 188 15.31 25.24 -16.76
C SER A 188 16.12 24.18 -16.03
N LEU A 189 17.17 24.59 -15.32
CA LEU A 189 17.97 23.67 -14.50
C LEU A 189 17.14 23.04 -13.38
N SER A 190 16.12 23.75 -12.85
CA SER A 190 15.20 23.22 -11.85
C SER A 190 14.35 22.08 -12.40
N THR A 191 13.77 22.23 -13.59
CA THR A 191 13.01 21.18 -14.29
C THR A 191 13.89 19.97 -14.57
N ARG A 192 15.09 20.17 -15.10
CA ARG A 192 16.03 19.05 -15.38
C ARG A 192 16.41 18.29 -14.12
N LYS A 193 16.65 18.97 -12.99
CA LYS A 193 16.94 18.34 -11.71
C LYS A 193 15.73 17.57 -11.15
N ALA A 194 14.53 18.12 -11.29
CA ALA A 194 13.31 17.44 -10.86
C ALA A 194 13.08 16.15 -11.68
N LEU A 195 13.23 16.23 -13.01
CA LEU A 195 13.16 15.07 -13.90
C LEU A 195 14.25 14.03 -13.59
N ALA A 196 15.47 14.46 -13.29
CA ALA A 196 16.55 13.55 -12.88
C ALA A 196 16.26 12.84 -11.56
N GLY A 197 15.62 13.51 -10.59
CA GLY A 197 15.13 12.89 -9.37
C GLY A 197 14.10 11.79 -9.66
N LYS A 198 13.10 12.07 -10.51
CA LYS A 198 12.11 11.07 -10.97
C LYS A 198 12.79 9.90 -11.70
N ALA A 199 13.78 10.17 -12.55
CA ALA A 199 14.52 9.17 -13.28
C ALA A 199 15.26 8.18 -12.37
N PHE A 200 15.95 8.68 -11.33
CA PHE A 200 16.61 7.82 -10.35
C PHE A 200 15.61 7.05 -9.49
N ALA A 201 14.48 7.65 -9.13
CA ALA A 201 13.40 6.95 -8.43
C ALA A 201 12.83 5.79 -9.29
N CYS A 202 12.61 6.04 -10.61
CA CYS A 202 12.16 5.02 -11.55
C CYS A 202 13.13 3.82 -11.63
N THR A 203 14.44 4.07 -11.80
CA THR A 203 15.41 2.97 -11.86
C THR A 203 15.59 2.25 -10.52
N ALA A 204 15.52 2.96 -9.39
CA ALA A 204 15.58 2.35 -8.06
C ALA A 204 14.39 1.42 -7.81
N ARG A 205 13.17 1.84 -8.19
CA ARG A 205 11.96 1.02 -8.12
C ARG A 205 12.11 -0.23 -8.98
N TYR A 206 12.56 -0.07 -10.21
CA TYR A 206 12.73 -1.16 -11.16
C TYR A 206 13.71 -2.22 -10.64
N ASP A 207 14.89 -1.79 -10.16
CA ASP A 207 15.90 -2.68 -9.58
C ASP A 207 15.40 -3.35 -8.29
N ALA A 208 14.59 -2.66 -7.47
CA ALA A 208 13.97 -3.23 -6.29
C ALA A 208 12.99 -4.35 -6.64
N ALA A 209 12.15 -4.17 -7.67
CA ALA A 209 11.22 -5.18 -8.14
C ALA A 209 11.96 -6.44 -8.64
N ILE A 210 13.00 -6.26 -9.44
CA ILE A 210 13.85 -7.36 -9.95
C ILE A 210 14.50 -8.10 -8.77
N SER A 211 15.13 -7.37 -7.85
CA SER A 211 15.80 -7.94 -6.68
C SER A 211 14.83 -8.72 -5.79
N THR A 212 13.61 -8.21 -5.60
CA THR A 212 12.57 -8.90 -4.81
C THR A 212 12.13 -10.19 -5.49
N TRP A 213 11.97 -10.17 -6.82
CA TRP A 213 11.60 -11.36 -7.57
C TRP A 213 12.67 -12.46 -7.46
N PHE A 214 13.96 -12.13 -7.60
CA PHE A 214 15.04 -13.10 -7.41
C PHE A 214 15.08 -13.65 -5.97
N ALA A 215 14.94 -12.78 -4.97
CA ALA A 215 14.95 -13.18 -3.57
C ALA A 215 13.81 -14.17 -3.23
N ALA A 216 12.63 -14.02 -3.84
CA ALA A 216 11.52 -14.96 -3.68
C ALA A 216 11.83 -16.38 -4.22
N HIS A 217 12.86 -16.54 -5.04
CA HIS A 217 13.29 -17.83 -5.61
C HIS A 217 14.52 -18.42 -4.92
N GLU A 218 15.13 -17.75 -3.93
CA GLU A 218 16.34 -18.19 -3.22
C GLU A 218 16.10 -19.15 -2.05
N GLY A 219 14.83 -19.44 -1.67
CA GLY A 219 14.50 -20.38 -0.60
C GLY A 219 13.52 -19.86 0.45
N GLU A 220 13.32 -20.62 1.52
CA GLU A 220 12.44 -20.26 2.63
C GLU A 220 13.11 -19.22 3.54
N GLY A 221 12.36 -18.18 3.96
CA GLY A 221 12.79 -17.20 4.95
C GLY A 221 12.86 -15.76 4.43
N PHE A 222 13.36 -14.86 5.29
CA PHE A 222 13.54 -13.47 4.91
C PHE A 222 14.88 -13.27 4.17
N PRO A 223 14.91 -12.44 3.10
CA PRO A 223 16.12 -12.20 2.31
C PRO A 223 17.17 -11.44 3.13
N GLU A 224 18.46 -11.62 2.80
CA GLU A 224 19.57 -10.90 3.39
C GLU A 224 19.43 -9.36 3.29
N SER A 225 18.70 -8.89 2.30
CA SER A 225 18.48 -7.46 2.06
C SER A 225 17.02 -7.19 1.75
N TRP A 226 16.34 -6.50 2.67
CA TRP A 226 14.93 -6.12 2.54
C TRP A 226 14.80 -4.80 1.78
N ARG A 227 13.95 -4.76 0.75
CA ARG A 227 13.67 -3.58 -0.06
C ARG A 227 12.19 -3.47 -0.32
N GLU A 228 11.64 -2.30 -0.07
CA GLU A 228 10.27 -1.94 -0.44
C GLU A 228 10.27 -0.56 -1.10
N SER A 229 9.45 -0.40 -2.11
CA SER A 229 9.21 0.87 -2.77
C SER A 229 7.77 1.29 -2.55
N TYR A 230 7.57 2.58 -2.30
CA TYR A 230 6.26 3.16 -2.07
C TYR A 230 6.05 4.37 -2.96
N GLU A 231 4.85 4.50 -3.53
CA GLU A 231 4.43 5.69 -4.28
C GLU A 231 3.36 6.47 -3.50
N LYS A 232 3.49 7.81 -3.52
CA LYS A 232 2.55 8.67 -2.82
C LYS A 232 1.18 8.63 -3.52
N VAL A 233 0.14 8.23 -2.77
CA VAL A 233 -1.24 8.24 -3.23
C VAL A 233 -1.87 9.60 -3.00
N THR A 234 -1.71 10.15 -1.78
CA THR A 234 -2.27 11.45 -1.43
C THR A 234 -1.55 12.10 -0.26
N ASP A 235 -1.58 13.42 -0.22
CA ASP A 235 -1.20 14.18 0.96
C ASP A 235 -2.36 14.12 1.98
N LEU A 236 -2.02 14.03 3.26
CA LEU A 236 -2.99 14.04 4.35
C LEU A 236 -2.94 15.40 5.05
N ARG A 237 -4.07 15.81 5.59
CA ARG A 237 -4.18 17.12 6.22
C ARG A 237 -3.18 17.35 7.36
N TYR A 238 -2.89 16.31 8.16
CA TYR A 238 -1.89 16.24 9.22
C TYR A 238 -1.68 14.78 9.64
N GLY A 239 -0.64 14.49 10.43
CA GLY A 239 -0.36 13.17 11.00
C GLY A 239 -1.29 12.81 12.16
N GLU A 240 -0.82 12.00 13.10
CA GLU A 240 -1.59 11.72 14.33
C GLU A 240 -1.95 12.99 15.07
N ASN A 241 -1.06 13.98 15.02
CA ASN A 241 -1.23 15.28 15.67
C ASN A 241 -1.19 16.43 14.64
N PRO A 242 -1.90 17.55 14.92
CA PRO A 242 -2.06 18.66 13.96
C PRO A 242 -0.76 19.33 13.51
N HIS A 243 0.33 19.21 14.27
CA HIS A 243 1.63 19.80 13.95
C HIS A 243 2.50 18.90 13.04
N GLN A 244 2.10 17.68 12.79
CA GLN A 244 2.82 16.70 11.95
C GLN A 244 2.33 16.77 10.52
N GLN A 245 3.26 16.74 9.56
CA GLN A 245 2.94 16.52 8.15
C GLN A 245 2.74 15.02 7.90
N ALA A 246 1.85 14.67 6.98
CA ALA A 246 1.60 13.28 6.63
C ALA A 246 1.17 13.11 5.18
N ALA A 247 1.42 11.92 4.65
CA ALA A 247 0.92 11.47 3.35
C ALA A 247 0.67 9.96 3.41
N PHE A 248 -0.22 9.49 2.57
CA PHE A 248 -0.43 8.06 2.36
C PHE A 248 0.36 7.60 1.14
N TYR A 249 1.12 6.54 1.31
CA TYR A 249 1.90 5.88 0.27
C TYR A 249 1.41 4.44 0.10
N ALA A 250 1.23 4.00 -1.13
CA ALA A 250 0.97 2.61 -1.47
C ALA A 250 2.26 1.87 -1.82
N ARG A 251 2.36 0.60 -1.43
CA ARG A 251 3.49 -0.27 -1.82
C ARG A 251 3.44 -0.54 -3.32
N VAL A 252 4.54 -0.35 -4.01
CA VAL A 252 4.68 -0.64 -5.45
C VAL A 252 4.63 -2.14 -5.69
N GLY A 253 3.93 -2.54 -6.75
CA GLY A 253 3.72 -3.96 -7.07
C GLY A 253 2.65 -4.66 -6.21
N SER A 254 2.07 -3.97 -5.23
CA SER A 254 0.88 -4.49 -4.54
C SER A 254 -0.33 -4.38 -5.47
N PRO A 255 -1.10 -5.46 -5.69
CA PRO A 255 -2.30 -5.41 -6.53
C PRO A 255 -3.39 -4.52 -5.91
N THR A 256 -3.31 -4.27 -4.61
CA THR A 256 -4.26 -3.43 -3.89
C THR A 256 -3.61 -2.68 -2.74
N HIS A 257 -4.24 -1.60 -2.30
CA HIS A 257 -3.93 -0.85 -1.08
C HIS A 257 -5.22 -0.37 -0.41
N LEU A 258 -5.14 0.14 0.81
CA LEU A 258 -6.30 0.52 1.63
C LEU A 258 -7.36 1.37 0.88
N LEU A 259 -6.91 2.29 0.04
CA LEU A 259 -7.79 3.18 -0.74
C LEU A 259 -7.98 2.74 -2.21
N ALA A 260 -7.45 1.58 -2.61
CA ALA A 260 -7.63 1.09 -3.98
C ALA A 260 -9.11 0.73 -4.22
N GLY A 261 -9.69 1.31 -5.25
CA GLY A 261 -11.11 1.11 -5.56
C GLY A 261 -12.09 1.82 -4.61
N VAL A 262 -11.59 2.53 -3.58
CA VAL A 262 -12.44 3.28 -2.66
C VAL A 262 -12.90 4.58 -3.31
N GLU A 263 -14.20 4.77 -3.39
CA GLU A 263 -14.83 6.04 -3.76
C GLU A 263 -15.33 6.77 -2.50
N GLN A 264 -14.95 8.03 -2.33
CA GLN A 264 -15.48 8.86 -1.27
C GLN A 264 -16.73 9.61 -1.77
N LEU A 265 -17.91 9.13 -1.37
CA LEU A 265 -19.19 9.67 -1.79
C LEU A 265 -19.58 10.96 -1.05
N HIS A 266 -19.04 11.17 0.16
CA HIS A 266 -19.39 12.32 1.00
C HIS A 266 -18.33 12.62 2.06
N GLY A 267 -18.33 13.86 2.55
CA GLY A 267 -17.58 14.29 3.73
C GLY A 267 -16.26 14.98 3.42
N LYS A 268 -15.48 15.21 4.47
CA LYS A 268 -14.17 15.86 4.41
C LYS A 268 -13.10 14.87 3.99
N GLU A 269 -11.90 15.39 3.63
CA GLU A 269 -10.70 14.59 3.42
C GLU A 269 -10.43 13.65 4.60
N LEU A 270 -9.87 12.47 4.29
CA LEU A 270 -9.43 11.51 5.29
C LEU A 270 -8.20 12.03 6.04
N SER A 271 -8.16 11.78 7.34
CA SER A 271 -7.00 12.06 8.18
C SER A 271 -6.15 10.80 8.36
N PHE A 272 -4.92 10.97 8.85
CA PHE A 272 -4.03 9.89 9.22
C PHE A 272 -4.72 8.88 10.17
N ASN A 273 -5.37 9.38 11.23
CA ASN A 273 -6.09 8.53 12.18
C ASN A 273 -7.30 7.82 11.56
N ASN A 274 -8.00 8.48 10.61
CA ASN A 274 -9.08 7.80 9.88
C ASN A 274 -8.56 6.61 9.08
N LEU A 275 -7.40 6.72 8.42
CA LEU A 275 -6.81 5.63 7.65
C LEU A 275 -6.35 4.47 8.54
N LEU A 276 -5.76 4.75 9.71
CA LEU A 276 -5.38 3.72 10.67
C LEU A 276 -6.60 2.94 11.18
N ASP A 277 -7.63 3.66 11.64
CA ASP A 277 -8.86 3.03 12.15
C ASP A 277 -9.63 2.31 11.03
N LEU A 278 -9.61 2.86 9.79
CA LEU A 278 -10.23 2.25 8.61
C LEU A 278 -9.57 0.92 8.25
N SER A 279 -8.23 0.84 8.28
CA SER A 279 -7.50 -0.41 8.07
C SER A 279 -7.94 -1.46 9.07
N SER A 280 -7.95 -1.10 10.36
CA SER A 280 -8.34 -2.04 11.43
C SER A 280 -9.81 -2.48 11.33
N ALA A 281 -10.71 -1.56 10.96
CA ALA A 281 -12.14 -1.87 10.82
C ALA A 281 -12.41 -2.78 9.61
N ARG A 282 -11.73 -2.51 8.48
CA ARG A 282 -11.81 -3.30 7.27
C ARG A 282 -11.27 -4.71 7.49
N GLU A 283 -10.05 -4.83 8.04
CA GLU A 283 -9.43 -6.12 8.33
C GLU A 283 -10.32 -7.01 9.22
N LEU A 284 -10.99 -6.42 10.23
CA LEU A 284 -11.86 -7.17 11.13
C LEU A 284 -13.16 -7.61 10.45
N VAL A 285 -13.81 -6.74 9.69
CA VAL A 285 -15.11 -7.07 9.08
C VAL A 285 -14.98 -8.09 7.94
N GLU A 286 -13.82 -8.13 7.27
CA GLU A 286 -13.49 -9.10 6.22
C GLU A 286 -13.35 -10.55 6.72
N GLU A 287 -13.20 -10.76 8.05
CA GLU A 287 -13.13 -12.11 8.64
C GLU A 287 -14.47 -12.86 8.60
N PHE A 288 -15.59 -12.16 8.36
CA PHE A 288 -16.93 -12.73 8.49
C PHE A 288 -17.62 -12.87 7.13
N ALA A 289 -18.15 -14.08 6.88
CA ALA A 289 -18.98 -14.34 5.70
C ALA A 289 -20.42 -13.83 5.88
N GLU A 290 -20.94 -13.81 7.13
CA GLU A 290 -22.25 -13.30 7.51
C GLU A 290 -22.28 -11.77 7.44
N PRO A 291 -23.48 -11.13 7.42
CA PRO A 291 -23.56 -9.68 7.58
C PRO A 291 -22.89 -9.26 8.90
N ALA A 292 -21.85 -8.44 8.81
CA ALA A 292 -21.02 -8.04 9.93
C ALA A 292 -20.82 -6.53 9.99
N CYS A 293 -20.62 -6.03 11.21
CA CYS A 293 -20.27 -4.66 11.50
C CYS A 293 -19.11 -4.60 12.51
N ALA A 294 -18.07 -3.84 12.18
CA ALA A 294 -16.97 -3.53 13.08
C ALA A 294 -16.93 -2.02 13.36
N ILE A 295 -16.88 -1.64 14.62
CA ILE A 295 -16.73 -0.26 15.08
C ILE A 295 -15.39 -0.13 15.76
N VAL A 296 -14.51 0.68 15.18
CA VAL A 296 -13.10 0.84 15.61
C VAL A 296 -12.84 2.26 16.07
N LYS A 297 -12.06 2.39 17.12
CA LYS A 297 -11.52 3.65 17.60
C LYS A 297 -10.13 3.44 18.19
N HIS A 298 -9.17 4.26 17.73
CA HIS A 298 -7.75 4.18 18.16
C HIS A 298 -7.17 2.77 17.94
N ASN A 299 -7.39 2.22 16.72
CA ASN A 299 -6.94 0.90 16.29
C ASN A 299 -7.41 -0.29 17.16
N ASN A 300 -8.48 -0.11 17.93
CA ASN A 300 -9.12 -1.20 18.64
C ASN A 300 -10.61 -1.25 18.33
N PRO A 301 -11.19 -2.42 18.15
CA PRO A 301 -12.64 -2.54 18.10
C PRO A 301 -13.23 -2.15 19.47
N CYS A 302 -14.24 -1.32 19.47
CA CYS A 302 -15.08 -1.06 20.62
C CYS A 302 -16.42 -1.81 20.54
N GLY A 303 -16.69 -2.40 19.37
CA GLY A 303 -17.78 -3.32 19.14
C GLY A 303 -17.64 -4.03 17.80
N CYS A 304 -18.03 -5.31 17.75
CA CYS A 304 -18.13 -6.11 16.55
C CYS A 304 -19.30 -7.07 16.70
N ALA A 305 -20.06 -7.27 15.63
CA ALA A 305 -21.14 -8.26 15.63
C ALA A 305 -21.42 -8.79 14.22
N ILE A 306 -21.96 -10.00 14.17
CA ILE A 306 -22.64 -10.58 13.01
C ILE A 306 -24.15 -10.58 13.27
N GLY A 307 -24.96 -10.61 12.21
CA GLY A 307 -26.43 -10.63 12.33
C GLY A 307 -27.10 -11.05 11.02
N ASP A 308 -28.41 -11.08 10.99
CA ASP A 308 -29.18 -11.41 9.78
C ASP A 308 -29.20 -10.27 8.76
N SER A 309 -28.83 -9.05 9.19
CA SER A 309 -28.75 -7.85 8.37
C SER A 309 -27.62 -6.92 8.84
N GLY A 310 -27.18 -6.00 7.97
CA GLY A 310 -26.21 -4.96 8.32
C GLY A 310 -26.71 -4.07 9.49
N ARG A 311 -28.01 -3.76 9.51
CA ARG A 311 -28.63 -3.02 10.62
C ARG A 311 -28.48 -3.74 11.95
N GLU A 312 -28.86 -5.02 12.01
CA GLU A 312 -28.79 -5.81 13.25
C GLU A 312 -27.35 -5.97 13.74
N ALA A 313 -26.40 -6.26 12.82
CA ALA A 313 -24.99 -6.31 13.11
C ALA A 313 -24.49 -4.97 13.70
N TYR A 314 -24.92 -3.82 13.14
CA TYR A 314 -24.58 -2.51 13.69
C TYR A 314 -25.16 -2.28 15.08
N GLU A 315 -26.46 -2.51 15.28
CA GLU A 315 -27.14 -2.30 16.57
C GLU A 315 -26.48 -3.15 17.67
N SER A 316 -26.12 -4.40 17.37
CA SER A 316 -25.44 -5.32 18.31
C SER A 316 -23.99 -4.89 18.58
N ALA A 317 -23.22 -4.51 17.55
CA ALA A 317 -21.87 -3.99 17.71
C ALA A 317 -21.85 -2.69 18.53
N PHE A 318 -22.77 -1.76 18.25
CA PHE A 318 -22.88 -0.50 18.96
C PHE A 318 -23.22 -0.69 20.43
N ALA A 319 -24.05 -1.69 20.78
CA ALA A 319 -24.45 -1.99 22.15
C ALA A 319 -23.30 -2.44 23.06
N CYS A 320 -22.15 -2.86 22.50
CA CYS A 320 -20.97 -3.26 23.26
C CYS A 320 -20.36 -2.09 24.05
N ASP A 321 -20.14 -0.94 23.38
CA ASP A 321 -19.56 0.26 24.00
C ASP A 321 -20.04 1.53 23.26
N PRO A 322 -21.25 1.99 23.52
CA PRO A 322 -21.82 3.17 22.85
C PRO A 322 -21.03 4.47 23.10
N GLU A 323 -20.33 4.56 24.24
CA GLU A 323 -19.53 5.75 24.57
C GLU A 323 -18.26 5.81 23.68
N SER A 324 -17.55 4.69 23.54
CA SER A 324 -16.35 4.64 22.70
C SER A 324 -16.69 4.71 21.22
N ALA A 325 -17.84 4.22 20.78
CA ALA A 325 -18.32 4.28 19.41
C ALA A 325 -18.53 5.72 18.91
N TYR A 326 -18.67 6.70 19.81
CA TYR A 326 -18.77 8.11 19.44
C TYR A 326 -17.48 8.61 18.75
N GLY A 327 -17.61 9.02 17.48
CA GLY A 327 -16.46 9.43 16.66
C GLY A 327 -15.60 8.26 16.18
N GLY A 328 -16.13 7.04 16.18
CA GLY A 328 -15.45 5.86 15.64
C GLY A 328 -15.53 5.76 14.13
N VAL A 329 -14.78 4.81 13.58
CA VAL A 329 -14.80 4.36 12.19
C VAL A 329 -15.58 3.05 12.14
N ILE A 330 -16.51 2.97 11.20
CA ILE A 330 -17.36 1.80 11.00
C ILE A 330 -17.07 1.17 9.65
N ALA A 331 -16.91 -0.15 9.62
CA ALA A 331 -16.93 -0.94 8.39
C ALA A 331 -18.04 -1.99 8.45
N VAL A 332 -18.72 -2.19 7.32
CA VAL A 332 -19.73 -3.23 7.13
C VAL A 332 -19.47 -3.98 5.83
N ASN A 333 -19.71 -5.30 5.81
CA ASN A 333 -19.47 -6.15 4.64
C ASN A 333 -20.74 -6.37 3.79
N ARG A 334 -21.77 -5.56 4.00
CA ARG A 334 -23.02 -5.55 3.22
C ARG A 334 -23.38 -4.12 2.81
N PRO A 335 -24.09 -3.94 1.70
CA PRO A 335 -24.61 -2.61 1.31
C PRO A 335 -25.45 -1.98 2.43
N VAL A 336 -25.28 -0.67 2.60
CA VAL A 336 -26.00 0.12 3.60
C VAL A 336 -27.36 0.51 3.03
N ASP A 337 -28.41 0.03 3.68
CA ASP A 337 -29.80 0.37 3.37
C ASP A 337 -30.34 1.50 4.27
N LEU A 338 -31.56 1.95 3.99
CA LEU A 338 -32.22 2.99 4.78
C LEU A 338 -32.40 2.57 6.25
N ALA A 339 -32.67 1.30 6.51
CA ALA A 339 -32.87 0.80 7.87
C ALA A 339 -31.58 0.90 8.70
N PHE A 340 -30.43 0.63 8.09
CA PHE A 340 -29.12 0.87 8.72
C PHE A 340 -28.90 2.37 9.00
N ALA A 341 -29.17 3.23 8.00
CA ALA A 341 -28.99 4.68 8.15
C ALA A 341 -29.87 5.26 9.28
N GLU A 342 -31.10 4.76 9.43
CA GLU A 342 -32.02 5.11 10.51
C GLU A 342 -31.51 4.62 11.88
N ALA A 343 -30.99 3.40 11.95
CA ALA A 343 -30.39 2.84 13.18
C ALA A 343 -29.17 3.63 13.63
N LEU A 344 -28.31 4.05 12.69
CA LEU A 344 -27.19 4.97 12.98
C LEU A 344 -27.68 6.31 13.54
N GLY A 345 -28.85 6.77 13.12
CA GLY A 345 -29.57 7.91 13.69
C GLY A 345 -28.72 9.16 13.88
N LYS A 346 -28.65 9.67 15.13
CA LYS A 346 -27.87 10.88 15.47
C LYS A 346 -26.43 10.58 15.92
N GLN A 347 -26.01 9.31 15.92
CA GLN A 347 -24.65 8.93 16.32
C GLN A 347 -23.64 9.66 15.45
N PHE A 348 -22.65 10.27 16.09
CA PHE A 348 -21.51 10.85 15.39
C PHE A 348 -20.48 9.75 15.10
N ILE A 349 -20.10 9.62 13.84
CA ILE A 349 -19.03 8.75 13.36
C ILE A 349 -18.10 9.53 12.45
N GLU A 350 -16.85 9.14 12.35
CA GLU A 350 -15.88 9.78 11.47
C GLU A 350 -15.95 9.22 10.05
N VAL A 351 -16.03 7.90 9.89
CA VAL A 351 -16.02 7.19 8.61
C VAL A 351 -17.01 6.03 8.66
N LEU A 352 -17.71 5.80 7.55
CA LEU A 352 -18.45 4.58 7.26
C LEU A 352 -17.96 4.00 5.93
N LEU A 353 -17.44 2.77 5.96
CA LEU A 353 -17.05 1.99 4.79
C LEU A 353 -18.07 0.88 4.54
N ALA A 354 -18.53 0.76 3.29
CA ALA A 354 -19.46 -0.28 2.87
C ALA A 354 -19.21 -0.69 1.41
N PRO A 355 -19.68 -1.89 0.97
CA PRO A 355 -19.65 -2.30 -0.44
C PRO A 355 -20.55 -1.45 -1.35
N GLY A 356 -21.51 -0.73 -0.77
CA GLY A 356 -22.44 0.13 -1.50
C GLY A 356 -23.44 0.81 -0.57
N TYR A 357 -24.23 1.72 -1.14
CA TYR A 357 -25.27 2.45 -0.42
C TYR A 357 -26.53 2.53 -1.27
N ASP A 358 -27.68 2.20 -0.70
CA ASP A 358 -28.96 2.50 -1.33
C ASP A 358 -29.14 4.02 -1.44
N ALA A 359 -29.79 4.50 -2.50
CA ALA A 359 -29.97 5.94 -2.72
C ALA A 359 -30.65 6.65 -1.54
N ALA A 360 -31.64 6.02 -0.91
CA ALA A 360 -32.33 6.57 0.27
C ALA A 360 -31.42 6.61 1.51
N ALA A 361 -30.57 5.60 1.69
CA ALA A 361 -29.58 5.56 2.77
C ALA A 361 -28.54 6.67 2.60
N LEU A 362 -28.03 6.82 1.37
CA LEU A 362 -27.04 7.84 1.05
C LEU A 362 -27.59 9.25 1.31
N GLU A 363 -28.81 9.54 0.86
CA GLU A 363 -29.49 10.82 1.11
C GLU A 363 -29.62 11.09 2.62
N ALA A 364 -30.07 10.09 3.40
CA ALA A 364 -30.23 10.22 4.85
C ALA A 364 -28.88 10.48 5.57
N LEU A 365 -27.81 9.84 5.13
CA LEU A 365 -26.48 9.96 5.73
C LEU A 365 -25.76 11.26 5.33
N GLN A 366 -25.97 11.79 4.14
CA GLN A 366 -25.35 13.03 3.64
C GLN A 366 -25.79 14.29 4.42
N VAL A 367 -26.88 14.21 5.18
CA VAL A 367 -27.28 15.28 6.12
C VAL A 367 -26.19 15.54 7.18
N LYS A 368 -25.38 14.51 7.48
CA LYS A 368 -24.28 14.58 8.46
C LYS A 368 -23.00 15.13 7.78
N LYS A 369 -22.84 16.44 7.71
CA LYS A 369 -21.78 17.15 6.95
C LYS A 369 -20.34 16.69 7.17
N ASN A 370 -20.02 16.05 8.29
CA ASN A 370 -18.66 15.70 8.67
C ASN A 370 -18.35 14.20 8.51
N VAL A 371 -19.35 13.36 8.25
CA VAL A 371 -19.15 11.91 8.06
C VAL A 371 -18.55 11.66 6.68
N ARG A 372 -17.51 10.84 6.61
CA ARG A 372 -16.95 10.35 5.35
C ARG A 372 -17.67 9.04 5.01
N LEU A 373 -18.37 9.05 3.87
CA LEU A 373 -19.00 7.87 3.33
C LEU A 373 -18.09 7.30 2.23
N LEU A 374 -17.61 6.09 2.44
CA LEU A 374 -16.68 5.41 1.56
C LEU A 374 -17.35 4.18 0.98
N GLU A 375 -17.30 4.06 -0.34
CA GLU A 375 -17.76 2.89 -1.07
C GLU A 375 -16.57 2.09 -1.59
N LEU A 376 -16.59 0.78 -1.37
CA LEU A 376 -15.67 -0.19 -1.93
C LEU A 376 -16.49 -1.33 -2.52
N SER A 377 -16.91 -1.17 -3.78
CA SER A 377 -17.83 -2.10 -4.45
C SER A 377 -17.21 -3.48 -4.70
N ASP A 378 -15.92 -3.52 -4.95
CA ASP A 378 -15.15 -4.76 -5.15
C ASP A 378 -14.10 -4.85 -4.03
N TRP A 379 -14.28 -5.80 -3.12
CA TRP A 379 -13.39 -6.02 -1.97
C TRP A 379 -12.27 -6.97 -2.40
N PRO A 380 -11.11 -6.44 -2.83
CA PRO A 380 -9.98 -7.30 -3.18
C PRO A 380 -9.47 -8.00 -1.93
N GLU A 381 -9.09 -9.26 -2.07
CA GLU A 381 -8.42 -9.97 -0.99
C GLU A 381 -7.18 -9.19 -0.52
N PRO A 382 -7.03 -8.94 0.79
CA PRO A 382 -5.87 -8.26 1.31
C PRO A 382 -4.61 -9.10 1.09
N LEU A 383 -3.52 -8.45 0.68
CA LEU A 383 -2.20 -9.09 0.65
C LEU A 383 -1.73 -9.34 2.08
N ARG A 384 -1.78 -10.59 2.50
CA ARG A 384 -1.37 -11.04 3.84
C ARG A 384 0.03 -11.64 3.84
N GLU A 385 0.98 -11.04 3.12
CA GLU A 385 2.29 -11.64 2.96
C GLU A 385 3.24 -11.33 4.11
N VAL A 386 3.46 -10.05 4.39
CA VAL A 386 4.46 -9.59 5.36
C VAL A 386 4.01 -8.29 6.02
N GLU A 387 4.20 -8.22 7.32
CA GLU A 387 4.04 -6.99 8.11
C GLU A 387 5.39 -6.42 8.48
N SER A 388 5.50 -5.10 8.48
CA SER A 388 6.69 -4.40 8.92
C SER A 388 6.37 -3.32 9.95
N LYS A 389 7.23 -3.20 10.98
CA LYS A 389 7.10 -2.19 12.04
C LYS A 389 8.41 -1.43 12.20
N PRO A 390 8.39 -0.08 12.11
CA PRO A 390 9.58 0.71 12.31
C PRO A 390 10.05 0.66 13.77
N VAL A 391 11.35 0.52 13.95
CA VAL A 391 12.04 0.65 15.24
C VAL A 391 13.23 1.59 15.09
N ILE A 392 13.87 1.99 16.20
CA ILE A 392 15.02 2.90 16.15
C ILE A 392 16.12 2.33 15.25
N GLY A 393 16.34 2.97 14.10
CA GLY A 393 17.39 2.62 13.16
C GLY A 393 17.15 1.33 12.36
N GLY A 394 15.93 0.78 12.37
CA GLY A 394 15.62 -0.47 11.68
C GLY A 394 14.14 -0.73 11.45
N GLN A 395 13.88 -1.92 10.94
CA GLN A 395 12.54 -2.42 10.64
C GLN A 395 12.43 -3.85 11.19
N LEU A 396 11.38 -4.13 11.95
CA LEU A 396 10.99 -5.49 12.28
C LEU A 396 10.05 -5.99 11.17
N VAL A 397 10.29 -7.19 10.69
CA VAL A 397 9.53 -7.81 9.61
C VAL A 397 9.06 -9.18 10.06
N GLN A 398 7.80 -9.49 9.83
CA GLN A 398 7.19 -10.78 10.17
C GLN A 398 6.16 -11.18 9.10
N THR A 399 5.84 -12.47 9.04
CA THR A 399 4.69 -12.95 8.27
C THR A 399 3.40 -12.45 8.91
N HIS A 400 2.37 -12.23 8.10
CA HIS A 400 1.06 -11.82 8.61
C HIS A 400 0.48 -12.91 9.52
N ASP A 401 -0.16 -12.49 10.62
CA ASP A 401 -0.85 -13.40 11.54
C ASP A 401 -2.21 -13.80 10.98
N VAL A 402 -2.32 -15.03 10.49
CA VAL A 402 -3.55 -15.58 9.90
C VAL A 402 -4.13 -16.60 10.84
N VAL A 403 -5.42 -16.47 11.21
CA VAL A 403 -6.13 -17.55 11.91
C VAL A 403 -6.38 -18.69 10.94
N ALA A 404 -5.78 -19.82 11.22
CA ALA A 404 -5.95 -21.05 10.45
C ALA A 404 -6.52 -22.19 11.31
N GLU A 405 -6.71 -21.97 12.61
CA GLU A 405 -7.16 -23.00 13.54
C GLU A 405 -8.65 -23.30 13.33
N THR A 406 -8.92 -24.56 13.10
CA THR A 406 -10.31 -25.07 13.05
C THR A 406 -10.71 -25.67 14.39
N ARG A 407 -12.03 -25.75 14.64
CA ARG A 407 -12.57 -26.38 15.84
C ARG A 407 -11.99 -27.79 16.10
N GLU A 408 -11.73 -28.56 15.04
CA GLU A 408 -11.22 -29.93 15.11
C GLU A 408 -9.78 -30.00 15.63
N GLN A 409 -9.01 -28.90 15.49
CA GLN A 409 -7.63 -28.77 15.99
C GLN A 409 -7.59 -28.32 17.45
N MET A 410 -8.69 -27.80 17.98
CA MET A 410 -8.79 -27.31 19.35
C MET A 410 -9.08 -28.45 20.30
N SER A 411 -8.68 -28.30 21.55
CA SER A 411 -8.91 -29.30 22.61
C SER A 411 -9.66 -28.72 23.77
N THR A 412 -10.72 -29.42 24.22
CA THR A 412 -11.37 -29.08 25.48
C THR A 412 -10.50 -29.50 26.66
N MET A 413 -10.17 -28.55 27.54
CA MET A 413 -9.30 -28.76 28.71
C MET A 413 -10.07 -29.18 29.95
N THR A 414 -11.35 -28.83 30.05
CA THR A 414 -12.24 -29.07 31.21
C THR A 414 -13.03 -30.35 31.08
N ALA A 415 -13.58 -30.82 32.21
CA ALA A 415 -14.48 -31.98 32.24
C ALA A 415 -15.78 -31.73 31.47
N ARG A 416 -16.33 -30.49 31.53
CA ARG A 416 -17.50 -30.09 30.77
C ARG A 416 -17.12 -29.75 29.33
N GLN A 417 -17.84 -30.28 28.36
CA GLN A 417 -17.72 -29.92 26.98
C GLN A 417 -18.52 -28.64 26.68
N PRO A 418 -18.06 -27.74 25.81
CA PRO A 418 -18.87 -26.62 25.38
C PRO A 418 -20.11 -27.06 24.59
N THR A 419 -21.18 -26.31 24.72
CA THR A 419 -22.37 -26.44 23.85
C THR A 419 -22.08 -25.85 22.45
N GLU A 420 -22.97 -26.10 21.47
CA GLU A 420 -22.83 -25.55 20.14
C GLU A 420 -22.91 -24.01 20.13
N ASP A 421 -23.75 -23.42 20.97
CA ASP A 421 -23.84 -21.97 21.10
C ASP A 421 -22.56 -21.38 21.72
N GLU A 422 -22.01 -22.00 22.74
CA GLU A 422 -20.73 -21.61 23.34
C GLU A 422 -19.57 -21.74 22.32
N TRP A 423 -19.56 -22.79 21.51
CA TRP A 423 -18.57 -22.93 20.44
C TRP A 423 -18.66 -21.77 19.40
N ARG A 424 -19.87 -21.44 18.94
CA ARG A 424 -20.09 -20.33 18.01
C ARG A 424 -19.57 -19.02 18.59
N ASP A 425 -19.93 -18.70 19.84
CA ASP A 425 -19.55 -17.46 20.50
C ASP A 425 -18.05 -17.42 20.86
N MET A 426 -17.45 -18.54 21.25
CA MET A 426 -16.00 -18.64 21.46
C MET A 426 -15.21 -18.39 20.16
N LEU A 427 -15.61 -19.01 19.05
CA LEU A 427 -14.94 -18.84 17.76
C LEU A 427 -15.09 -17.40 17.23
N PHE A 428 -16.27 -16.81 17.38
CA PHE A 428 -16.50 -15.40 17.07
C PHE A 428 -15.59 -14.49 17.93
N ALA A 429 -15.59 -14.71 19.27
CA ALA A 429 -14.76 -13.94 20.18
C ALA A 429 -13.25 -14.10 19.89
N TRP A 430 -12.83 -15.31 19.49
CA TRP A 430 -11.45 -15.62 19.11
C TRP A 430 -11.01 -14.83 17.87
N THR A 431 -11.85 -14.82 16.84
CA THR A 431 -11.63 -14.04 15.64
C THR A 431 -11.49 -12.54 15.95
N VAL A 432 -12.41 -11.98 16.77
CA VAL A 432 -12.32 -10.57 17.18
C VAL A 432 -11.08 -10.31 18.04
N CYS A 433 -10.73 -11.23 18.96
CA CYS A 433 -9.63 -11.07 19.92
C CYS A 433 -8.27 -10.87 19.22
N ARG A 434 -8.04 -11.51 18.08
CA ARG A 434 -6.85 -11.33 17.24
C ARG A 434 -6.69 -9.88 16.76
N HIS A 435 -7.79 -9.16 16.55
CA HIS A 435 -7.79 -7.77 16.11
C HIS A 435 -7.69 -6.75 17.26
N VAL A 436 -7.60 -7.21 18.51
CA VAL A 436 -7.48 -6.36 19.71
C VAL A 436 -6.02 -6.27 20.16
N ARG A 437 -5.58 -5.07 20.55
CA ARG A 437 -4.23 -4.87 21.11
C ARG A 437 -4.03 -5.67 22.40
N SER A 438 -2.90 -6.37 22.49
CA SER A 438 -2.50 -7.21 23.62
C SER A 438 -2.17 -6.38 24.88
N ASN A 439 -2.41 -6.87 26.12
CA ASN A 439 -3.21 -8.05 26.43
C ASN A 439 -4.67 -7.79 26.09
N ALA A 440 -5.30 -8.75 25.42
CA ALA A 440 -6.64 -8.65 24.88
C ALA A 440 -7.58 -9.68 25.50
N ILE A 441 -8.77 -9.22 25.90
CA ILE A 441 -9.90 -10.05 26.33
C ILE A 441 -11.15 -9.58 25.58
N VAL A 442 -11.86 -10.52 24.98
CA VAL A 442 -13.15 -10.28 24.30
C VAL A 442 -14.22 -11.15 24.93
N LEU A 443 -15.29 -10.53 25.40
CA LEU A 443 -16.50 -11.20 25.84
C LEU A 443 -17.54 -11.16 24.72
N ALA A 444 -18.17 -12.29 24.44
CA ALA A 444 -19.16 -12.41 23.38
C ALA A 444 -20.36 -13.27 23.80
N ALA A 445 -21.51 -12.93 23.26
CA ALA A 445 -22.75 -13.67 23.31
C ALA A 445 -23.57 -13.43 22.04
N ASP A 446 -24.22 -14.49 21.52
CA ASP A 446 -25.10 -14.41 20.35
C ASP A 446 -24.46 -13.77 19.10
N GLY A 447 -23.16 -14.07 18.86
CA GLY A 447 -22.41 -13.53 17.72
C GLY A 447 -22.10 -12.03 17.81
N ALA A 448 -22.12 -11.45 19.00
CA ALA A 448 -21.80 -10.05 19.25
C ALA A 448 -20.83 -9.88 20.43
N THR A 449 -19.92 -8.93 20.35
CA THR A 449 -19.10 -8.53 21.49
C THR A 449 -19.98 -7.84 22.54
N ILE A 450 -19.74 -8.14 23.82
CA ILE A 450 -20.46 -7.51 24.93
C ILE A 450 -19.53 -6.73 25.86
N GLY A 451 -18.21 -6.96 25.75
CA GLY A 451 -17.18 -6.22 26.46
C GLY A 451 -15.80 -6.55 25.93
N ILE A 452 -14.96 -5.54 25.79
CA ILE A 452 -13.59 -5.68 25.28
C ILE A 452 -12.62 -5.00 26.24
N GLY A 453 -11.60 -5.73 26.67
CA GLY A 453 -10.45 -5.22 27.41
C GLY A 453 -9.20 -5.26 26.52
N ALA A 454 -8.74 -4.09 26.07
CA ALA A 454 -7.68 -3.95 25.07
C ALA A 454 -6.43 -3.29 25.65
N GLY A 455 -5.24 -3.73 25.21
CA GLY A 455 -3.97 -3.02 25.39
C GLY A 455 -3.51 -2.91 26.85
N GLN A 456 -3.84 -3.88 27.70
CA GLN A 456 -3.48 -3.81 29.11
C GLN A 456 -2.15 -4.51 29.41
N MET A 457 -1.33 -3.92 30.33
CA MET A 457 -0.09 -4.54 30.77
C MET A 457 -0.35 -5.82 31.57
N SER A 458 -1.48 -5.89 32.25
CA SER A 458 -1.91 -7.05 33.03
C SER A 458 -3.12 -7.73 32.40
N ARG A 459 -3.08 -9.07 32.24
CA ARG A 459 -4.19 -9.83 31.68
C ARG A 459 -5.44 -9.76 32.55
N VAL A 460 -5.28 -9.83 33.88
CA VAL A 460 -6.41 -9.69 34.82
C VAL A 460 -7.08 -8.31 34.72
N ASP A 461 -6.32 -7.24 34.39
CA ASP A 461 -6.90 -5.92 34.16
C ASP A 461 -7.69 -5.89 32.85
N ALA A 462 -7.23 -6.58 31.80
CA ALA A 462 -7.99 -6.71 30.56
C ALA A 462 -9.34 -7.45 30.83
N VAL A 463 -9.34 -8.54 31.63
CA VAL A 463 -10.58 -9.20 32.04
C VAL A 463 -11.49 -8.23 32.81
N ARG A 464 -10.94 -7.53 33.81
CA ARG A 464 -11.70 -6.57 34.62
C ARG A 464 -12.37 -5.49 33.77
N ILE A 465 -11.64 -4.91 32.82
CA ILE A 465 -12.17 -3.89 31.92
C ILE A 465 -13.27 -4.46 31.03
N ALA A 466 -13.08 -5.65 30.46
CA ALA A 466 -14.10 -6.29 29.63
C ALA A 466 -15.39 -6.52 30.40
N VAL A 467 -15.31 -7.10 31.63
CA VAL A 467 -16.46 -7.33 32.50
C VAL A 467 -17.13 -6.01 32.90
N GLN A 468 -16.36 -4.99 33.33
CA GLN A 468 -16.91 -3.70 33.73
C GLN A 468 -17.66 -3.01 32.57
N LYS A 469 -17.18 -3.10 31.33
CA LYS A 469 -17.87 -2.58 30.16
C LYS A 469 -19.18 -3.33 29.89
N ALA A 470 -19.15 -4.66 29.93
CA ALA A 470 -20.35 -5.47 29.76
C ALA A 470 -21.41 -5.15 30.82
N GLU A 471 -21.00 -4.98 32.09
CA GLU A 471 -21.90 -4.58 33.18
C GLU A 471 -22.47 -3.16 32.98
N LYS A 472 -21.63 -2.20 32.57
CA LYS A 472 -22.01 -0.80 32.38
C LYS A 472 -23.05 -0.61 31.28
N PHE A 473 -22.89 -1.32 30.16
CA PHE A 473 -23.77 -1.20 28.99
C PHE A 473 -24.88 -2.28 28.96
N ARG A 474 -25.15 -2.89 30.10
CA ARG A 474 -26.21 -3.87 30.29
C ARG A 474 -27.63 -3.31 30.01
N GLY A 475 -27.80 -1.98 30.01
CA GLY A 475 -29.09 -1.31 29.96
C GLY A 475 -29.89 -1.56 28.68
N GLY A 476 -31.10 -2.11 28.84
CA GLY A 476 -32.04 -2.40 27.75
C GLY A 476 -32.12 -3.86 27.31
N ARG A 477 -31.27 -4.73 27.83
CA ARG A 477 -31.37 -6.20 27.63
C ARG A 477 -32.30 -6.83 28.68
N GLU A 478 -33.18 -7.72 28.25
CA GLU A 478 -34.10 -8.42 29.13
C GLU A 478 -33.38 -9.40 30.09
N SER A 479 -32.18 -9.87 29.73
CA SER A 479 -31.33 -10.79 30.47
C SER A 479 -29.95 -10.19 30.76
N ASP A 480 -29.24 -10.75 31.75
CA ASP A 480 -27.86 -10.41 32.03
C ASP A 480 -26.97 -10.85 30.86
N PRO A 481 -26.27 -9.93 30.14
CA PRO A 481 -25.46 -10.28 28.99
C PRO A 481 -24.24 -11.14 29.34
N LEU A 482 -23.79 -11.17 30.61
CA LEU A 482 -22.67 -11.97 31.06
C LEU A 482 -23.08 -13.41 31.42
N ALA A 483 -24.37 -13.64 31.73
CA ALA A 483 -24.84 -14.96 32.09
C ALA A 483 -24.81 -15.92 30.89
N GLY A 484 -23.91 -16.88 30.91
CA GLY A 484 -23.73 -17.86 29.85
C GLY A 484 -22.83 -17.40 28.71
N ALA A 485 -22.26 -16.18 28.74
CA ALA A 485 -21.41 -15.65 27.70
C ALA A 485 -20.05 -16.39 27.63
N SER A 486 -19.36 -16.17 26.48
CA SER A 486 -18.04 -16.71 26.18
C SER A 486 -16.95 -15.65 26.31
N LEU A 487 -15.73 -16.08 26.66
CA LEU A 487 -14.54 -15.26 26.76
C LEU A 487 -13.45 -15.79 25.85
N ALA A 488 -12.82 -14.90 25.06
CA ALA A 488 -11.56 -15.18 24.35
C ALA A 488 -10.40 -14.38 24.95
N SER A 489 -9.23 -15.02 25.04
CA SER A 489 -7.97 -14.41 25.48
C SER A 489 -6.88 -14.64 24.44
N ASP A 490 -6.21 -13.59 24.01
CA ASP A 490 -5.14 -13.61 22.98
C ASP A 490 -3.91 -14.45 23.36
N ALA A 491 -3.74 -14.78 24.67
CA ALA A 491 -2.72 -15.68 25.17
C ALA A 491 -3.22 -16.45 26.40
N TYR A 492 -2.41 -17.42 26.90
CA TYR A 492 -2.77 -18.23 28.04
C TYR A 492 -2.90 -17.40 29.33
N PHE A 493 -3.70 -17.89 30.26
CA PHE A 493 -3.78 -17.35 31.61
C PHE A 493 -2.62 -17.85 32.47
N PRO A 494 -1.77 -16.96 33.00
CA PRO A 494 -0.66 -17.38 33.86
C PRO A 494 -1.12 -17.81 35.27
N PHE A 495 -2.33 -17.39 35.71
CA PHE A 495 -2.93 -17.65 37.01
C PHE A 495 -4.45 -17.78 36.88
N ALA A 496 -5.10 -18.37 37.86
CA ALA A 496 -6.55 -18.55 37.87
C ALA A 496 -7.36 -17.28 38.20
N ASP A 497 -6.71 -16.18 38.62
CA ASP A 497 -7.36 -14.92 39.03
C ASP A 497 -8.16 -14.25 37.90
N GLY A 498 -7.62 -14.26 36.68
CA GLY A 498 -8.32 -13.73 35.50
C GLY A 498 -9.57 -14.55 35.16
N PRO A 499 -9.45 -15.87 34.89
CA PRO A 499 -10.59 -16.74 34.70
C PRO A 499 -11.62 -16.68 35.86
N GLN A 500 -11.19 -16.70 37.13
CA GLN A 500 -12.09 -16.62 38.28
C GLN A 500 -12.94 -15.36 38.25
N LEU A 501 -12.33 -14.19 37.93
CA LEU A 501 -13.07 -12.92 37.81
C LEU A 501 -14.14 -12.99 36.71
N ALA A 502 -13.86 -13.63 35.58
CA ALA A 502 -14.80 -13.81 34.48
C ALA A 502 -15.93 -14.79 34.89
N LEU A 503 -15.60 -15.91 35.54
CA LEU A 503 -16.54 -16.90 36.01
C LEU A 503 -17.49 -16.33 37.08
N ASP A 504 -16.97 -15.54 38.03
CA ASP A 504 -17.76 -14.85 39.05
C ASP A 504 -18.75 -13.85 38.43
N ALA A 505 -18.44 -13.31 37.25
CA ALA A 505 -19.31 -12.44 36.49
C ALA A 505 -20.36 -13.18 35.63
N GLY A 506 -20.28 -14.52 35.54
CA GLY A 506 -21.26 -15.33 34.81
C GLY A 506 -20.79 -15.93 33.47
N ILE A 507 -19.52 -15.78 33.10
CA ILE A 507 -18.95 -16.40 31.89
C ILE A 507 -19.01 -17.94 32.03
N ALA A 508 -19.51 -18.62 30.98
CA ALA A 508 -19.71 -20.06 30.95
C ALA A 508 -18.68 -20.82 30.09
N ALA A 509 -18.03 -20.14 29.13
CA ALA A 509 -17.05 -20.77 28.26
C ALA A 509 -15.84 -19.85 28.01
N ILE A 510 -14.65 -20.44 27.95
CA ILE A 510 -13.38 -19.71 27.76
C ILE A 510 -12.59 -20.37 26.64
N ILE A 511 -12.08 -19.56 25.70
CA ILE A 511 -11.13 -19.98 24.66
C ILE A 511 -9.80 -19.24 24.85
N GLN A 512 -8.69 -19.97 24.82
CA GLN A 512 -7.35 -19.46 25.02
C GLN A 512 -6.31 -20.39 24.37
N PRO A 513 -5.04 -19.97 24.17
CA PRO A 513 -4.01 -20.84 23.60
C PRO A 513 -3.67 -22.09 24.41
N GLY A 514 -3.70 -22.02 25.73
CA GLY A 514 -3.10 -23.04 26.59
C GLY A 514 -1.57 -22.98 26.63
N GLY A 515 -0.93 -23.92 27.32
CA GLY A 515 0.54 -24.03 27.37
C GLY A 515 1.17 -23.29 28.57
N SER A 516 0.38 -22.83 29.54
CA SER A 516 0.90 -22.30 30.79
C SER A 516 1.40 -23.44 31.71
N VAL A 517 2.46 -23.20 32.46
CA VAL A 517 2.92 -24.12 33.53
C VAL A 517 1.84 -24.33 34.59
N ARG A 518 0.86 -23.44 34.69
CA ARG A 518 -0.25 -23.47 35.65
C ARG A 518 -1.59 -23.78 34.99
N ASP A 519 -1.63 -24.38 33.84
CA ASP A 519 -2.90 -24.75 33.19
C ASP A 519 -3.75 -25.65 34.06
N GLU A 520 -3.16 -26.58 34.85
CA GLU A 520 -3.90 -27.43 35.78
C GLU A 520 -4.66 -26.62 36.85
N GLU A 521 -4.04 -25.56 37.39
CA GLU A 521 -4.66 -24.65 38.36
C GLU A 521 -5.83 -23.87 37.74
N VAL A 522 -5.60 -23.36 36.52
CA VAL A 522 -6.59 -22.60 35.75
C VAL A 522 -7.79 -23.49 35.40
N VAL A 523 -7.54 -24.69 34.87
CA VAL A 523 -8.59 -25.66 34.52
C VAL A 523 -9.39 -26.09 35.75
N ALA A 524 -8.71 -26.33 36.87
CA ALA A 524 -9.40 -26.70 38.12
C ALA A 524 -10.38 -25.61 38.61
N ALA A 525 -10.02 -24.34 38.45
CA ALA A 525 -10.90 -23.20 38.77
C ALA A 525 -12.13 -23.16 37.84
N VAL A 526 -11.93 -23.40 36.52
CA VAL A 526 -13.02 -23.43 35.54
C VAL A 526 -13.94 -24.61 35.75
N ASP A 527 -13.39 -25.81 36.05
CA ASP A 527 -14.18 -27.01 36.37
C ASP A 527 -15.00 -26.81 37.64
N ALA A 528 -14.43 -26.19 38.68
CA ALA A 528 -15.14 -25.90 39.93
C ALA A 528 -16.34 -24.96 39.72
N ALA A 529 -16.28 -24.07 38.75
CA ALA A 529 -17.39 -23.20 38.35
C ALA A 529 -18.40 -23.88 37.41
N GLY A 530 -18.12 -25.12 36.94
CA GLY A 530 -18.96 -25.83 35.98
C GLY A 530 -18.92 -25.22 34.55
N ALA A 531 -17.90 -24.44 34.24
CA ALA A 531 -17.69 -23.81 32.95
C ALA A 531 -16.85 -24.69 32.00
N ALA A 532 -16.78 -24.35 30.73
CA ALA A 532 -15.93 -25.03 29.75
C ALA A 532 -14.70 -24.19 29.41
N MET A 533 -13.57 -24.84 29.10
CA MET A 533 -12.38 -24.22 28.60
C MET A 533 -11.81 -24.98 27.41
N VAL A 534 -11.43 -24.25 26.39
CA VAL A 534 -10.84 -24.75 25.13
C VAL A 534 -9.45 -24.16 24.92
N ALA A 535 -8.51 -25.01 24.50
CA ALA A 535 -7.18 -24.59 24.05
C ALA A 535 -7.08 -24.62 22.54
N THR A 536 -6.59 -23.51 21.96
CA THR A 536 -6.34 -23.39 20.51
C THR A 536 -4.94 -23.89 20.12
N GLY A 537 -3.98 -23.89 21.05
CA GLY A 537 -2.57 -24.21 20.79
C GLY A 537 -1.77 -23.08 20.14
N VAL A 538 -2.42 -22.01 19.70
CA VAL A 538 -1.81 -20.86 19.03
C VAL A 538 -2.22 -19.57 19.71
N ARG A 539 -1.29 -18.61 19.87
CA ARG A 539 -1.57 -17.29 20.43
C ARG A 539 -1.55 -16.22 19.33
N HIS A 540 -2.29 -15.14 19.51
CA HIS A 540 -2.39 -14.03 18.57
C HIS A 540 -2.11 -12.69 19.26
N PHE A 541 -0.84 -12.36 19.46
CA PHE A 541 -0.46 -11.06 19.99
C PHE A 541 -0.48 -10.00 18.90
N ARG A 542 -1.13 -8.86 19.17
CA ARG A 542 -1.11 -7.66 18.33
C ARG A 542 -0.63 -6.47 19.16
N HIS A 543 0.51 -5.87 18.79
CA HIS A 543 1.10 -4.69 19.47
C HIS A 543 1.05 -3.43 18.61
#